data_5254acdcd4adb8e23836b2303c791c27
#
_entry.id   5254acdcd4adb8e23836b2303c791c27
#
_cell.length_a   1.000
_cell.length_b   1.000
_cell.length_c   1.000
_cell.angle_alpha   90.00
_cell.angle_beta   90.00
_cell.angle_gamma   90.00
#
_symmetry.space_group_name_H-M   'P 1'
#
loop_
_entity.id
_entity.type
_entity.pdbx_description
1 polymer ?
#
loop_
_entity_poly.entity_id
_entity_poly.type
_entity_poly.pdbx_seq_one_letter_code
_entity_poly.pdbx_strand_id
1 'polypeptide(L)'
;MNKIKGTQFGWKNCWFVFKTDDFNKVRETISKYLKYSNNVNFAEGVKEGWDGNWSLFKSIEDNIILLSSSGNILFDKIEILSEIFNEVHFYSSHSSSNYLKFSMAKNGQITKNFSVSDDEIIENVGDATKIEIETASLHKQEQLNMYKDNPEMTSYINKRELLSFLGEFEDIIKISEVFSVNTYTLDKKEVENYADIFKEQ
;
A
#
# COMPACT_ATOMS: atom_id res chain seq x y z
N MET A 1 0.92 7.43 26.49
CA MET A 1 0.25 8.18 25.41
C MET A 1 -1.20 7.81 25.37
N ASN A 2 -2.09 8.76 25.11
CA ASN A 2 -3.51 8.46 24.94
C ASN A 2 -3.69 7.83 23.55
N LYS A 3 -4.31 6.66 23.50
CA LYS A 3 -4.73 6.04 22.26
C LYS A 3 -6.07 6.61 21.83
N ILE A 4 -6.26 6.84 20.55
CA ILE A 4 -7.51 7.26 19.93
C ILE A 4 -7.93 6.30 18.86
N LYS A 5 -9.19 6.41 18.42
CA LYS A 5 -9.70 5.66 17.29
C LYS A 5 -8.98 6.10 16.02
N GLY A 6 -8.49 5.15 15.22
CA GLY A 6 -7.83 5.42 13.95
C GLY A 6 -8.80 5.98 12.89
N THR A 7 -8.27 6.32 11.74
CA THR A 7 -9.03 6.78 10.56
C THR A 7 -8.58 5.96 9.36
N GLN A 8 -9.52 5.59 8.50
CA GLN A 8 -9.23 4.85 7.28
C GLN A 8 -8.40 5.71 6.31
N PHE A 9 -7.50 5.05 5.56
CA PHE A 9 -6.83 5.68 4.43
C PHE A 9 -7.78 5.73 3.22
N GLY A 10 -7.64 6.77 2.40
CA GLY A 10 -8.50 6.96 1.21
C GLY A 10 -8.02 6.19 -0.04
N TRP A 11 -8.72 6.33 -1.14
CA TRP A 11 -8.64 5.52 -2.36
C TRP A 11 -7.53 5.93 -3.35
N LYS A 12 -6.80 7.00 -3.07
CA LYS A 12 -5.75 7.55 -3.95
C LYS A 12 -4.50 7.81 -3.12
N ASN A 13 -3.98 6.75 -2.52
CA ASN A 13 -2.86 6.87 -1.62
C ASN A 13 -1.80 5.83 -1.93
N CYS A 14 -0.59 6.14 -1.52
CA CYS A 14 0.45 5.16 -1.31
C CYS A 14 0.86 5.15 0.16
N TRP A 15 1.31 4.01 0.62
CA TRP A 15 1.87 3.91 1.96
C TRP A 15 3.03 2.91 2.01
N PHE A 16 4.01 3.25 2.83
CA PHE A 16 5.07 2.34 3.23
C PHE A 16 4.75 1.74 4.58
N VAL A 17 5.15 0.50 4.76
CA VAL A 17 5.14 -0.19 6.05
C VAL A 17 6.54 -0.64 6.38
N PHE A 18 7.08 -0.12 7.48
CA PHE A 18 8.37 -0.52 8.03
C PHE A 18 8.13 -1.58 9.11
N LYS A 19 8.70 -2.76 8.93
CA LYS A 19 8.60 -3.88 9.87
C LYS A 19 9.54 -3.66 11.08
N THR A 20 9.25 -2.64 11.88
CA THR A 20 10.02 -2.23 13.05
C THR A 20 9.14 -1.46 14.03
N ASP A 21 9.49 -1.47 15.30
CA ASP A 21 8.89 -0.66 16.36
C ASP A 21 9.71 0.62 16.69
N ASP A 22 10.89 0.77 16.08
CA ASP A 22 11.78 1.92 16.28
C ASP A 22 11.33 3.15 15.46
N PHE A 23 10.31 3.84 15.97
CA PHE A 23 9.76 5.04 15.35
C PHE A 23 10.82 6.14 15.15
N ASN A 24 11.73 6.34 16.10
CA ASN A 24 12.74 7.38 15.98
C ASN A 24 13.73 7.09 14.86
N LYS A 25 14.16 5.84 14.71
CA LYS A 25 15.04 5.41 13.61
C LYS A 25 14.38 5.61 12.24
N VAL A 26 13.07 5.30 12.10
CA VAL A 26 12.34 5.55 10.86
C VAL A 26 12.26 7.05 10.59
N ARG A 27 11.85 7.85 11.58
CA ARG A 27 11.77 9.31 11.50
C ARG A 27 13.10 9.93 11.05
N GLU A 28 14.20 9.58 11.68
CA GLU A 28 15.55 10.06 11.33
C GLU A 28 15.95 9.64 9.91
N THR A 29 15.64 8.41 9.51
CA THR A 29 15.95 7.92 8.17
C THR A 29 15.15 8.67 7.10
N ILE A 30 13.85 8.85 7.30
CA ILE A 30 12.97 9.59 6.39
C ILE A 30 13.37 11.06 6.30
N SER A 31 13.85 11.67 7.40
CA SER A 31 14.34 13.06 7.42
C SER A 31 15.55 13.32 6.51
N LYS A 32 16.21 12.29 6.00
CA LYS A 32 17.27 12.44 4.99
C LYS A 32 16.72 12.71 3.58
N TYR A 33 15.47 12.38 3.33
CA TYR A 33 14.79 12.49 2.04
C TYR A 33 13.68 13.54 2.04
N LEU A 34 13.04 13.73 3.17
CA LEU A 34 11.91 14.62 3.35
C LEU A 34 12.18 15.61 4.48
N LYS A 35 11.64 16.81 4.36
CA LYS A 35 11.78 17.86 5.39
C LYS A 35 10.68 17.72 6.43
N TYR A 36 11.05 17.47 7.68
CA TYR A 36 10.10 17.52 8.81
C TYR A 36 9.42 18.89 8.90
N SER A 37 8.13 18.90 9.09
CA SER A 37 7.30 20.09 9.20
C SER A 37 6.80 20.30 10.63
N ASN A 38 5.93 19.42 11.10
CA ASN A 38 5.26 19.53 12.40
C ASN A 38 4.72 18.16 12.85
N ASN A 39 4.14 18.15 14.04
CA ASN A 39 3.41 17.03 14.60
C ASN A 39 1.94 17.40 14.72
N VAL A 40 1.04 16.49 14.34
CA VAL A 40 -0.42 16.67 14.37
C VAL A 40 -1.08 15.44 14.99
N ASN A 41 -2.39 15.51 15.26
CA ASN A 41 -3.14 14.33 15.66
C ASN A 41 -3.32 13.35 14.49
N PHE A 42 -3.73 12.13 14.79
CA PHE A 42 -3.83 11.05 13.79
C PHE A 42 -4.75 11.42 12.61
N ALA A 43 -5.94 11.97 12.88
CA ALA A 43 -6.91 12.30 11.83
C ALA A 43 -6.42 13.43 10.91
N GLU A 44 -5.78 14.46 11.49
CA GLU A 44 -5.10 15.51 10.71
C GLU A 44 -3.95 14.91 9.89
N GLY A 45 -3.17 13.97 10.45
CA GLY A 45 -2.11 13.27 9.73
C GLY A 45 -2.63 12.51 8.52
N VAL A 46 -3.76 11.81 8.62
CA VAL A 46 -4.37 11.16 7.46
C VAL A 46 -4.76 12.19 6.40
N LYS A 47 -5.36 13.32 6.81
CA LYS A 47 -5.72 14.41 5.89
C LYS A 47 -4.48 15.01 5.21
N GLU A 48 -3.42 15.29 5.96
CA GLU A 48 -2.15 15.80 5.41
C GLU A 48 -1.57 14.83 4.36
N GLY A 49 -1.63 13.52 4.61
CA GLY A 49 -1.26 12.51 3.62
C GLY A 49 -2.11 12.57 2.35
N TRP A 50 -3.40 12.82 2.45
CA TRP A 50 -4.29 13.00 1.28
C TRP A 50 -4.00 14.30 0.51
N ASP A 51 -3.56 15.34 1.21
CA ASP A 51 -3.21 16.64 0.63
C ASP A 51 -1.78 16.66 0.00
N GLY A 52 -1.12 15.51 -0.09
CA GLY A 52 0.17 15.32 -0.75
C GLY A 52 1.40 15.46 0.15
N ASN A 53 1.21 15.72 1.43
CA ASN A 53 2.29 15.65 2.40
C ASN A 53 2.58 14.19 2.80
N TRP A 54 3.65 13.97 3.55
CA TRP A 54 4.03 12.66 4.05
C TRP A 54 3.74 12.58 5.55
N SER A 55 2.96 11.60 5.96
CA SER A 55 2.51 11.42 7.35
C SER A 55 3.04 10.12 7.92
N LEU A 56 3.87 10.20 8.94
CA LEU A 56 4.49 9.06 9.61
C LEU A 56 3.71 8.70 10.87
N PHE A 57 3.13 7.50 10.89
CA PHE A 57 2.35 6.95 11.99
C PHE A 57 2.99 5.72 12.59
N LYS A 58 2.83 5.54 13.90
CA LYS A 58 3.06 4.26 14.55
C LYS A 58 1.77 3.45 14.60
N SER A 59 1.81 2.22 14.08
CA SER A 59 0.70 1.27 14.14
C SER A 59 0.66 0.54 15.49
N ILE A 60 -0.51 -0.01 15.84
CA ILE A 60 -0.68 -0.85 17.02
C ILE A 60 -0.09 -2.27 16.86
N GLU A 61 0.32 -2.66 15.66
CA GLU A 61 0.84 -4.00 15.32
C GLU A 61 2.35 -3.99 15.07
N ASP A 62 3.08 -3.17 15.80
CA ASP A 62 4.54 -3.00 15.72
C ASP A 62 5.07 -2.63 14.32
N ASN A 63 4.20 -2.10 13.47
CA ASN A 63 4.58 -1.56 12.18
C ASN A 63 4.49 -0.03 12.21
N ILE A 64 5.40 0.62 11.52
CA ILE A 64 5.39 2.07 11.31
C ILE A 64 4.93 2.33 9.88
N ILE A 65 3.97 3.23 9.71
CA ILE A 65 3.35 3.52 8.43
C ILE A 65 3.69 4.95 8.01
N LEU A 66 4.13 5.09 6.76
CA LEU A 66 4.31 6.39 6.12
C LEU A 66 3.33 6.51 4.96
N LEU A 67 2.41 7.45 5.05
CA LEU A 67 1.30 7.67 4.12
C LEU A 67 1.52 8.93 3.29
N SER A 68 1.21 8.89 1.99
CA SER A 68 1.07 10.07 1.12
C SER A 68 0.16 9.78 -0.07
N SER A 69 -0.35 10.83 -0.71
CA SER A 69 -0.98 10.76 -2.03
C SER A 69 -0.03 11.15 -3.19
N SER A 70 1.16 11.69 -2.89
CA SER A 70 2.14 12.15 -3.89
C SER A 70 3.24 11.13 -4.27
N GLY A 71 3.20 10.02 -3.88
CA GLY A 71 3.63 8.63 -4.04
C GLY A 71 5.04 8.23 -4.41
N ASN A 72 5.89 8.81 -5.17
CA ASN A 72 7.01 8.04 -5.76
C ASN A 72 8.44 8.35 -5.27
N ILE A 73 8.68 9.46 -4.62
CA ILE A 73 10.05 9.87 -4.23
C ILE A 73 10.80 8.82 -3.39
N LEU A 74 10.10 8.11 -2.52
CA LEU A 74 10.72 7.11 -1.65
C LEU A 74 10.67 5.69 -2.24
N PHE A 75 9.87 5.45 -3.27
CA PHE A 75 9.76 4.11 -3.85
C PHE A 75 11.12 3.64 -4.40
N ASP A 76 11.86 4.50 -5.08
CA ASP A 76 13.20 4.19 -5.61
C ASP A 76 14.24 3.90 -4.50
N LYS A 77 13.87 4.07 -3.24
CA LYS A 77 14.73 3.81 -2.07
C LYS A 77 14.31 2.57 -1.28
N ILE A 78 13.31 1.80 -1.75
CA ILE A 78 12.76 0.67 -0.99
C ILE A 78 13.83 -0.38 -0.63
N GLU A 79 14.80 -0.64 -1.52
CA GLU A 79 15.90 -1.57 -1.26
C GLU A 79 16.80 -1.02 -0.15
N ILE A 80 17.25 0.23 -0.26
CA ILE A 80 18.07 0.89 0.77
C ILE A 80 17.34 0.96 2.11
N LEU A 81 16.05 1.25 2.10
CA LEU A 81 15.24 1.26 3.32
C LEU A 81 15.16 -0.15 3.93
N SER A 82 15.06 -1.19 3.11
CA SER A 82 15.02 -2.56 3.60
C SER A 82 16.37 -3.07 4.13
N GLU A 83 17.51 -2.52 3.70
CA GLU A 83 18.81 -2.76 4.33
C GLU A 83 18.83 -2.23 5.78
N ILE A 84 18.19 -1.08 6.02
CA ILE A 84 18.16 -0.41 7.32
C ILE A 84 17.17 -1.06 8.29
N PHE A 85 16.00 -1.48 7.77
CA PHE A 85 14.85 -1.96 8.56
C PHE A 85 14.55 -3.45 8.37
N ASN A 86 15.42 -4.19 7.70
CA ASN A 86 15.32 -5.59 7.32
C ASN A 86 14.19 -5.87 6.32
N GLU A 87 13.01 -5.30 6.51
CA GLU A 87 11.85 -5.52 5.63
C GLU A 87 11.00 -4.25 5.52
N VAL A 88 10.69 -3.86 4.28
CA VAL A 88 9.86 -2.70 3.96
C VAL A 88 8.87 -3.09 2.87
N HIS A 89 7.61 -2.73 3.06
CA HIS A 89 6.56 -2.91 2.06
C HIS A 89 6.08 -1.56 1.54
N PHE A 90 5.68 -1.55 0.29
CA PHE A 90 5.06 -0.40 -0.37
C PHE A 90 3.76 -0.83 -1.03
N TYR A 91 2.76 -0.01 -0.88
CA TYR A 91 1.43 -0.19 -1.49
C TYR A 91 0.97 1.11 -2.10
N SER A 92 0.35 1.03 -3.27
CA SER A 92 -0.25 2.18 -3.95
C SER A 92 -1.48 1.75 -4.74
N SER A 93 -2.52 2.55 -4.69
CA SER A 93 -3.68 2.38 -5.57
C SER A 93 -4.17 3.72 -6.11
N HIS A 94 -4.75 3.69 -7.30
CA HIS A 94 -5.32 4.85 -7.94
C HIS A 94 -6.61 4.46 -8.69
N SER A 95 -7.74 4.63 -8.04
CA SER A 95 -9.03 4.13 -8.50
C SER A 95 -9.50 4.66 -9.86
N SER A 96 -9.03 5.84 -10.30
CA SER A 96 -9.45 6.40 -11.60
C SER A 96 -8.72 5.77 -12.80
N SER A 97 -7.67 5.01 -12.58
CA SER A 97 -6.90 4.30 -13.62
C SER A 97 -6.80 2.80 -13.35
N ASN A 98 -7.65 2.24 -12.46
CA ASN A 98 -7.54 0.83 -12.03
C ASN A 98 -6.09 0.41 -11.76
N TYR A 99 -5.31 1.36 -11.22
CA TYR A 99 -3.90 1.13 -10.93
C TYR A 99 -3.74 0.58 -9.53
N LEU A 100 -3.01 -0.52 -9.45
CA LEU A 100 -2.57 -1.13 -8.21
C LEU A 100 -1.08 -1.45 -8.31
N LYS A 101 -0.34 -1.11 -7.25
CA LYS A 101 1.06 -1.52 -7.10
C LYS A 101 1.32 -1.94 -5.66
N PHE A 102 2.05 -3.03 -5.51
CA PHE A 102 2.67 -3.37 -4.24
C PHE A 102 4.06 -3.95 -4.45
N SER A 103 4.95 -3.66 -3.50
CA SER A 103 6.32 -4.12 -3.53
C SER A 103 6.77 -4.47 -2.13
N MET A 104 7.62 -5.48 -2.04
CA MET A 104 8.25 -5.90 -0.80
C MET A 104 9.74 -6.03 -1.02
N ALA A 105 10.52 -5.42 -0.14
CA ALA A 105 11.97 -5.54 -0.14
C ALA A 105 12.43 -6.06 1.22
N LYS A 106 13.43 -6.93 1.19
CA LYS A 106 14.01 -7.54 2.38
C LYS A 106 15.52 -7.60 2.26
N ASN A 107 16.21 -7.10 3.30
CA ASN A 107 17.68 -7.08 3.36
C ASN A 107 18.32 -6.52 2.09
N GLY A 108 17.82 -5.42 1.57
CA GLY A 108 18.34 -4.74 0.38
C GLY A 108 17.93 -5.33 -0.95
N GLN A 109 17.01 -6.27 -1.00
CA GLN A 109 16.56 -6.92 -2.24
C GLN A 109 15.05 -6.88 -2.39
N ILE A 110 14.57 -6.53 -3.58
CA ILE A 110 13.16 -6.65 -3.93
C ILE A 110 12.80 -8.14 -4.04
N THR A 111 11.91 -8.60 -3.18
CA THR A 111 11.40 -9.97 -3.17
C THR A 111 10.07 -10.09 -3.90
N LYS A 112 9.32 -8.99 -4.00
CA LYS A 112 8.08 -8.88 -4.75
C LYS A 112 7.96 -7.47 -5.32
N ASN A 113 7.56 -7.37 -6.59
CA ASN A 113 7.15 -6.11 -7.20
C ASN A 113 6.07 -6.41 -8.24
N PHE A 114 4.87 -5.98 -7.98
CA PHE A 114 3.72 -6.21 -8.84
C PHE A 114 3.00 -4.89 -9.10
N SER A 115 2.66 -4.64 -10.35
CA SER A 115 1.74 -3.56 -10.70
C SER A 115 0.85 -3.94 -11.88
N VAL A 116 -0.38 -3.45 -11.83
CA VAL A 116 -1.38 -3.60 -12.87
C VAL A 116 -2.06 -2.27 -13.12
N SER A 117 -2.39 -1.97 -14.37
CA SER A 117 -3.17 -0.79 -14.77
C SER A 117 -4.03 -1.17 -15.96
N ASP A 118 -5.29 -0.74 -15.94
CA ASP A 118 -6.24 -0.95 -17.04
C ASP A 118 -6.23 -2.39 -17.59
N ASP A 119 -6.24 -3.36 -16.69
CA ASP A 119 -6.24 -4.80 -16.98
C ASP A 119 -4.91 -5.37 -17.54
N GLU A 120 -3.85 -4.56 -17.60
CA GLU A 120 -2.53 -4.99 -18.06
C GLU A 120 -1.54 -5.07 -16.89
N ILE A 121 -0.79 -6.19 -16.83
CA ILE A 121 0.30 -6.35 -15.87
C ILE A 121 1.49 -5.54 -16.37
N ILE A 122 1.92 -4.55 -15.60
CA ILE A 122 3.05 -3.67 -15.93
C ILE A 122 4.37 -4.24 -15.37
N GLU A 123 4.32 -4.75 -14.15
CA GLU A 123 5.48 -5.35 -13.46
C GLU A 123 5.05 -6.62 -12.73
N ASN A 124 5.87 -7.66 -12.76
CA ASN A 124 5.62 -8.88 -12.01
C ASN A 124 6.95 -9.56 -11.65
N VAL A 125 7.48 -9.25 -10.48
CA VAL A 125 8.70 -9.85 -9.91
C VAL A 125 8.30 -10.65 -8.68
N GLY A 126 8.85 -11.85 -8.55
CA GLY A 126 8.53 -12.80 -7.47
C GLY A 126 7.26 -13.60 -7.75
N ASP A 127 7.13 -14.74 -7.06
CA ASP A 127 6.00 -15.63 -7.24
C ASP A 127 4.68 -15.01 -6.76
N ALA A 128 3.58 -15.38 -7.41
CA ALA A 128 2.25 -14.99 -6.96
C ALA A 128 1.93 -15.68 -5.62
N THR A 129 1.45 -14.89 -4.70
CA THR A 129 1.03 -15.38 -3.38
C THR A 129 -0.36 -16.01 -3.44
N LYS A 130 -0.68 -16.80 -2.42
CA LYS A 130 -2.00 -17.43 -2.32
C LYS A 130 -3.13 -16.39 -2.37
N ILE A 131 -3.01 -15.28 -1.64
CA ILE A 131 -4.04 -14.24 -1.60
C ILE A 131 -4.22 -13.53 -2.97
N GLU A 132 -3.13 -13.30 -3.72
CA GLU A 132 -3.20 -12.75 -5.07
C GLU A 132 -3.97 -13.68 -6.01
N ILE A 133 -3.64 -14.97 -5.99
CA ILE A 133 -4.28 -15.99 -6.83
C ILE A 133 -5.77 -16.13 -6.48
N GLU A 134 -6.12 -16.20 -5.20
CA GLU A 134 -7.50 -16.35 -4.74
C GLU A 134 -8.34 -15.12 -5.12
N THR A 135 -7.82 -13.91 -4.90
CA THR A 135 -8.53 -12.67 -5.22
C THR A 135 -8.72 -12.51 -6.73
N ALA A 136 -7.66 -12.69 -7.52
CA ALA A 136 -7.75 -12.63 -8.98
C ALA A 136 -8.69 -13.70 -9.56
N SER A 137 -8.71 -14.91 -8.99
CA SER A 137 -9.60 -15.99 -9.42
C SER A 137 -11.07 -15.64 -9.14
N LEU A 138 -11.36 -15.01 -8.02
CA LEU A 138 -12.70 -14.54 -7.68
C LEU A 138 -13.19 -13.51 -8.70
N HIS A 139 -12.42 -12.46 -8.97
CA HIS A 139 -12.79 -11.43 -9.94
C HIS A 139 -12.94 -12.00 -11.37
N LYS A 140 -12.06 -12.90 -11.78
CA LYS A 140 -12.21 -13.59 -13.06
C LYS A 140 -13.54 -14.34 -13.15
N GLN A 141 -13.92 -15.05 -12.09
CA GLN A 141 -15.18 -15.80 -12.06
C GLN A 141 -16.40 -14.87 -12.07
N GLU A 142 -16.33 -13.75 -11.37
CA GLU A 142 -17.39 -12.72 -11.37
C GLU A 142 -17.57 -12.13 -12.78
N GLN A 143 -16.49 -11.78 -13.48
CA GLN A 143 -16.56 -11.29 -14.85
C GLN A 143 -17.12 -12.35 -15.82
N LEU A 144 -16.70 -13.60 -15.70
CA LEU A 144 -17.24 -14.70 -16.52
C LEU A 144 -18.75 -14.89 -16.28
N ASN A 145 -19.21 -14.78 -15.05
CA ASN A 145 -20.64 -14.88 -14.73
C ASN A 145 -21.43 -13.68 -15.29
N MET A 146 -20.86 -12.48 -15.22
CA MET A 146 -21.47 -11.25 -15.75
C MET A 146 -21.63 -11.32 -17.27
N TYR A 147 -20.66 -11.83 -17.97
CA TYR A 147 -20.61 -11.89 -19.44
C TYR A 147 -20.90 -13.29 -20.02
N LYS A 148 -21.54 -14.20 -19.25
CA LYS A 148 -21.81 -15.60 -19.66
C LYS A 148 -22.53 -15.74 -21.01
N ASP A 149 -23.40 -14.80 -21.34
CA ASP A 149 -24.20 -14.79 -22.56
C ASP A 149 -23.51 -13.99 -23.73
N ASN A 150 -22.27 -13.53 -23.52
CA ASN A 150 -21.46 -12.84 -24.53
C ASN A 150 -20.19 -13.64 -24.87
N PRO A 151 -20.20 -14.42 -25.98
CA PRO A 151 -19.08 -15.29 -26.34
C PRO A 151 -17.75 -14.55 -26.60
N GLU A 152 -17.81 -13.33 -27.14
CA GLU A 152 -16.61 -12.52 -27.42
C GLU A 152 -15.94 -12.08 -26.11
N MET A 153 -16.73 -11.55 -25.17
CA MET A 153 -16.24 -11.14 -23.85
C MET A 153 -15.76 -12.35 -23.05
N THR A 154 -16.48 -13.45 -23.06
CA THR A 154 -16.04 -14.69 -22.39
C THR A 154 -14.70 -15.19 -22.95
N SER A 155 -14.52 -15.13 -24.29
CA SER A 155 -13.26 -15.48 -24.93
C SER A 155 -12.12 -14.53 -24.53
N TYR A 156 -12.39 -13.23 -24.49
CA TYR A 156 -11.42 -12.22 -24.04
C TYR A 156 -10.99 -12.47 -22.59
N ILE A 157 -11.94 -12.61 -21.65
CA ILE A 157 -11.68 -12.87 -20.24
C ILE A 157 -10.82 -14.13 -20.05
N ASN A 158 -11.10 -15.21 -20.79
CA ASN A 158 -10.36 -16.46 -20.66
C ASN A 158 -8.90 -16.37 -21.16
N LYS A 159 -8.59 -15.43 -22.04
CA LYS A 159 -7.23 -15.22 -22.57
C LYS A 159 -6.37 -14.31 -21.70
N ARG A 160 -6.97 -13.54 -20.77
CA ARG A 160 -6.22 -12.66 -19.86
C ARG A 160 -5.40 -13.48 -18.88
N GLU A 161 -4.24 -12.95 -18.51
CA GLU A 161 -3.43 -13.47 -17.42
C GLU A 161 -4.19 -13.35 -16.10
N LEU A 162 -4.06 -14.36 -15.21
CA LEU A 162 -4.86 -14.39 -13.98
C LEU A 162 -4.67 -13.15 -13.12
N LEU A 163 -3.44 -12.73 -12.89
CA LEU A 163 -3.17 -11.60 -12.01
C LEU A 163 -3.62 -10.24 -12.59
N SER A 164 -3.92 -10.15 -13.90
CA SER A 164 -4.47 -8.93 -14.48
C SER A 164 -5.89 -8.60 -14.03
N PHE A 165 -6.54 -9.51 -13.30
CA PHE A 165 -7.84 -9.26 -12.65
C PHE A 165 -7.73 -8.55 -11.30
N LEU A 166 -6.52 -8.38 -10.76
CA LEU A 166 -6.29 -7.46 -9.64
C LEU A 166 -6.29 -6.03 -10.17
N GLY A 167 -6.79 -5.09 -9.41
CA GLY A 167 -6.80 -3.66 -9.80
C GLY A 167 -7.74 -2.82 -8.95
N GLU A 168 -8.60 -3.45 -8.18
CA GLU A 168 -9.49 -2.75 -7.26
C GLU A 168 -8.75 -2.33 -5.98
N PHE A 169 -9.22 -1.24 -5.36
CA PHE A 169 -8.66 -0.76 -4.11
C PHE A 169 -8.75 -1.82 -3.00
N GLU A 170 -9.83 -2.56 -2.95
CA GLU A 170 -10.07 -3.64 -2.01
C GLU A 170 -9.03 -4.76 -2.11
N ASP A 171 -8.46 -4.99 -3.29
CA ASP A 171 -7.43 -6.01 -3.51
C ASP A 171 -6.15 -5.65 -2.77
N ILE A 172 -5.71 -4.38 -2.88
CA ILE A 172 -4.49 -3.95 -2.18
C ILE A 172 -4.68 -3.97 -0.66
N ILE A 173 -5.90 -3.73 -0.18
CA ILE A 173 -6.22 -3.83 1.25
C ILE A 173 -6.12 -5.29 1.72
N LYS A 174 -6.70 -6.24 0.99
CA LYS A 174 -6.60 -7.67 1.31
C LYS A 174 -5.14 -8.15 1.31
N ILE A 175 -4.36 -7.73 0.31
CA ILE A 175 -2.94 -8.07 0.21
C ILE A 175 -2.17 -7.44 1.38
N SER A 176 -2.39 -6.16 1.68
CA SER A 176 -1.70 -5.49 2.77
C SER A 176 -2.04 -6.07 4.15
N GLU A 177 -3.28 -6.52 4.36
CA GLU A 177 -3.69 -7.16 5.62
C GLU A 177 -2.92 -8.46 5.88
N VAL A 178 -2.68 -9.26 4.85
CA VAL A 178 -1.93 -10.53 4.99
C VAL A 178 -0.46 -10.29 5.34
N PHE A 179 0.15 -9.25 4.74
CA PHE A 179 1.59 -9.03 4.88
C PHE A 179 1.97 -7.99 5.92
N SER A 180 1.06 -7.08 6.28
CA SER A 180 1.39 -5.99 7.19
C SER A 180 0.21 -5.46 7.99
N VAL A 181 -0.57 -4.55 7.47
CA VAL A 181 -1.63 -3.83 8.18
C VAL A 181 -2.83 -3.61 7.27
N ASN A 182 -4.02 -3.93 7.76
CA ASN A 182 -5.27 -3.52 7.12
C ASN A 182 -5.56 -2.05 7.42
N THR A 183 -5.19 -1.18 6.49
CA THR A 183 -5.36 0.27 6.64
C THR A 183 -6.83 0.71 6.58
N TYR A 184 -7.71 -0.10 5.97
CA TYR A 184 -9.14 0.18 5.88
C TYR A 184 -9.88 0.01 7.20
N THR A 185 -9.39 -0.84 8.09
CA THR A 185 -9.99 -1.09 9.40
C THR A 185 -9.36 -0.29 10.54
N LEU A 186 -8.46 0.64 10.24
CA LEU A 186 -7.82 1.47 11.28
C LEU A 186 -8.81 2.29 12.10
N ASP A 187 -9.97 2.65 11.56
CA ASP A 187 -11.04 3.33 12.29
C ASP A 187 -11.66 2.47 13.41
N LYS A 188 -11.44 1.15 13.37
CA LYS A 188 -11.88 0.20 14.41
C LYS A 188 -10.81 -0.10 15.44
N LYS A 189 -9.57 0.37 15.23
CA LYS A 189 -8.42 0.11 16.07
C LYS A 189 -8.06 1.34 16.91
N GLU A 190 -7.47 1.13 18.06
CA GLU A 190 -6.84 2.19 18.85
C GLU A 190 -5.42 2.42 18.33
N VAL A 191 -5.09 3.66 18.02
CA VAL A 191 -3.78 4.08 17.51
C VAL A 191 -3.16 5.14 18.41
N GLU A 192 -1.86 5.35 18.29
CA GLU A 192 -1.21 6.48 18.96
C GLU A 192 -1.71 7.82 18.41
N ASN A 193 -1.79 8.81 19.28
CA ASN A 193 -2.54 10.06 19.04
C ASN A 193 -1.81 11.07 18.15
N TYR A 194 -0.77 10.70 17.40
CA TYR A 194 -0.04 11.67 16.59
C TYR A 194 0.54 11.09 15.29
N ALA A 195 0.81 12.01 14.37
CA ALA A 195 1.60 11.78 13.17
C ALA A 195 2.66 12.88 13.03
N ASP A 196 3.84 12.52 12.61
CA ASP A 196 4.87 13.46 12.16
C ASP A 196 4.67 13.76 10.68
N ILE A 197 4.60 15.05 10.33
CA ILE A 197 4.38 15.52 8.97
C ILE A 197 5.69 15.93 8.32
N PHE A 198 5.88 15.46 7.10
CA PHE A 198 7.02 15.79 6.25
C PHE A 198 6.54 16.36 4.92
N LYS A 199 7.40 17.18 4.29
CA LYS A 199 7.21 17.78 2.96
C LYS A 199 8.37 17.37 2.07
N GLU A 200 8.15 17.37 0.79
CA GLU A 200 9.22 17.24 -0.20
C GLU A 200 10.23 18.39 -0.04
N GLN A 201 11.51 18.07 -0.29
CA GLN A 201 12.58 19.05 -0.18
C GLN A 201 12.69 19.91 -1.44
#